data_0822e548d00a4462a6d95df3bc2a1e49
#
_entry.id   0822e548d00a4462a6d95df3bc2a1e49
#
_cell.length_a   1.000
_cell.length_b   1.000
_cell.length_c   1.000
_cell.angle_alpha   90.00
_cell.angle_beta   90.00
_cell.angle_gamma   90.00
#
_symmetry.space_group_name_H-M   'P 1'
#
loop_
_entity.id
_entity.type
_entity.pdbx_description
1 polymer ?
#
loop_
_entity_poly.entity_id
_entity_poly.type
_entity_poly.pdbx_seq_one_letter_code
_entity_poly.pdbx_strand_id
1 'polypeptide(L)'
;MKRRRTSHIVLAAGGTGGHVFPAIALMHELRRRGHEITFVTDDRGYQYRDHFEGVKTRKIFSTTFANRGPIGKLMALPRIISSIFDARRILADMKRRPGAVIGFGGYPSFPTIKAALSLGIPTCLHEQNAVFGRANRYLAKSVDAIALSFEKTQKAKLEKYAQIVVTGNPVRREIVELGDKFYPDIGEDRIFRILVIGGSQGASIFGEVVPQAISTLPRALQRRLQITQQCREEDIDKVREAYAKTKXAVELSTFIPNIAQSLEWSHLVIGRAGASTIAELTASGRAGILVPYPHATDNHQIENAREMVIGGGAWLFNQKEFNAAELAKLLQRLAKRPRDVWRASEDARKIGKPYATKDLADLVERLALVKGDSRSIRTEKPANTKSEEDINDSAAEKPTILRGIK
;
A
#
# COMPACT_ATOMS: atom_id res chain seq x y z
N MET A 1 5.87 21.15 28.40
CA MET A 1 5.27 20.61 27.15
C MET A 1 4.65 21.76 26.35
N LYS A 2 5.22 22.13 25.20
CA LYS A 2 4.58 23.11 24.29
C LYS A 2 3.26 22.49 23.78
N ARG A 3 2.14 23.17 24.00
CA ARG A 3 0.84 22.77 23.41
C ARG A 3 1.01 22.64 21.90
N ARG A 4 0.85 21.45 21.36
CA ARG A 4 0.79 21.24 19.89
C ARG A 4 -0.37 22.06 19.34
N ARG A 5 -0.08 22.94 18.38
CA ARG A 5 -1.13 23.72 17.69
C ARG A 5 -2.00 22.77 16.87
N THR A 6 -3.26 22.66 17.23
CA THR A 6 -4.22 21.88 16.46
C THR A 6 -4.55 22.56 15.14
N SER A 7 -4.63 21.80 14.07
CA SER A 7 -4.99 22.29 12.72
C SER A 7 -6.17 21.50 12.18
N HIS A 8 -6.82 22.03 11.17
CA HIS A 8 -7.78 21.30 10.36
C HIS A 8 -7.03 20.71 9.15
N ILE A 9 -7.03 19.40 8.98
CA ILE A 9 -6.32 18.69 7.90
C ILE A 9 -7.34 18.01 7.00
N VAL A 10 -7.14 18.10 5.71
CA VAL A 10 -8.00 17.44 4.71
C VAL A 10 -7.21 16.30 4.07
N LEU A 11 -7.79 15.11 4.07
CA LEU A 11 -7.23 13.91 3.43
C LEU A 11 -8.10 13.54 2.23
N ALA A 12 -7.49 13.44 1.06
CA ALA A 12 -8.19 13.09 -0.18
C ALA A 12 -7.73 11.74 -0.69
N ALA A 13 -8.63 10.76 -0.66
CA ALA A 13 -8.35 9.40 -1.12
C ALA A 13 -9.62 8.74 -1.64
N GLY A 14 -9.50 7.87 -2.63
CA GLY A 14 -10.66 7.13 -3.13
C GLY A 14 -10.26 6.04 -4.13
N GLY A 15 -11.28 5.43 -4.71
CA GLY A 15 -11.12 4.34 -5.65
C GLY A 15 -10.92 3.00 -4.94
N THR A 16 -9.70 2.61 -4.64
CA THR A 16 -9.37 1.29 -4.07
C THR A 16 -8.79 1.40 -2.66
N GLY A 17 -8.82 0.28 -1.92
CA GLY A 17 -8.22 0.18 -0.60
C GLY A 17 -6.74 0.60 -0.55
N GLY A 18 -6.01 0.42 -1.67
CA GLY A 18 -4.59 0.82 -1.74
C GLY A 18 -4.34 2.31 -1.52
N HIS A 19 -5.32 3.17 -1.83
CA HIS A 19 -5.25 4.60 -1.55
C HIS A 19 -5.92 4.95 -0.21
N VAL A 20 -7.02 4.26 0.10
CA VAL A 20 -7.89 4.60 1.23
C VAL A 20 -7.28 4.17 2.57
N PHE A 21 -6.71 2.95 2.68
CA PHE A 21 -6.18 2.46 3.96
C PHE A 21 -4.96 3.26 4.47
N PRO A 22 -3.99 3.68 3.63
CA PRO A 22 -2.95 4.59 4.11
C PRO A 22 -3.49 5.94 4.59
N ALA A 23 -4.52 6.47 3.94
CA ALA A 23 -5.17 7.71 4.39
C ALA A 23 -5.90 7.50 5.73
N ILE A 24 -6.54 6.36 5.94
CA ILE A 24 -7.18 5.99 7.20
C ILE A 24 -6.13 5.89 8.33
N ALA A 25 -5.00 5.23 8.05
CA ALA A 25 -3.93 5.11 9.04
C ALA A 25 -3.42 6.49 9.48
N LEU A 26 -3.19 7.40 8.51
CA LEU A 26 -2.80 8.78 8.82
C LEU A 26 -3.91 9.53 9.57
N MET A 27 -5.17 9.34 9.16
CA MET A 27 -6.34 9.96 9.80
C MET A 27 -6.38 9.65 11.31
N HIS A 28 -6.23 8.39 11.67
CA HIS A 28 -6.24 7.97 13.07
C HIS A 28 -5.08 8.60 13.85
N GLU A 29 -3.89 8.64 13.28
CA GLU A 29 -2.72 9.24 13.94
C GLU A 29 -2.91 10.75 14.14
N LEU A 30 -3.37 11.47 13.13
CA LEU A 30 -3.60 12.92 13.22
C LEU A 30 -4.72 13.25 14.24
N ARG A 31 -5.80 12.44 14.28
CA ARG A 31 -6.85 12.59 15.30
C ARG A 31 -6.29 12.36 16.71
N ARG A 32 -5.45 11.32 16.86
CA ARG A 32 -4.79 11.03 18.15
C ARG A 32 -3.92 12.21 18.60
N ARG A 33 -3.35 12.97 17.64
CA ARG A 33 -2.57 14.19 17.92
C ARG A 33 -3.44 15.43 18.16
N GLY A 34 -4.76 15.32 18.03
CA GLY A 34 -5.73 16.37 18.31
C GLY A 34 -6.15 17.23 17.12
N HIS A 35 -5.80 16.83 15.90
CA HIS A 35 -6.21 17.57 14.70
C HIS A 35 -7.66 17.29 14.31
N GLU A 36 -8.33 18.30 13.76
CA GLU A 36 -9.63 18.12 13.11
C GLU A 36 -9.39 17.58 11.70
N ILE A 37 -10.13 16.54 11.30
CA ILE A 37 -9.96 15.90 10.01
C ILE A 37 -11.25 15.99 9.19
N THR A 38 -11.10 16.31 7.91
CA THR A 38 -12.13 16.10 6.89
C THR A 38 -11.58 15.11 5.85
N PHE A 39 -12.36 14.08 5.55
CA PHE A 39 -12.02 13.08 4.54
C PHE A 39 -12.80 13.37 3.26
N VAL A 40 -12.10 13.53 2.14
CA VAL A 40 -12.69 13.77 0.82
C VAL A 40 -12.53 12.50 -0.01
N THR A 41 -13.65 11.96 -0.52
CA THR A 41 -13.62 10.66 -1.20
C THR A 41 -14.65 10.62 -2.35
N ASP A 42 -14.64 9.52 -3.12
CA ASP A 42 -15.65 9.21 -4.14
C ASP A 42 -16.58 8.08 -3.66
N ASP A 43 -17.53 7.69 -4.49
CA ASP A 43 -18.48 6.62 -4.12
C ASP A 43 -17.77 5.29 -3.82
N ARG A 44 -16.69 4.98 -4.53
CA ARG A 44 -15.94 3.76 -4.29
C ARG A 44 -15.15 3.81 -2.97
N GLY A 45 -14.54 4.95 -2.67
CA GLY A 45 -13.87 5.14 -1.39
C GLY A 45 -14.85 5.21 -0.22
N TYR A 46 -16.07 5.68 -0.46
CA TYR A 46 -17.13 5.75 0.54
C TYR A 46 -17.59 4.36 1.02
N GLN A 47 -17.32 3.31 0.27
CA GLN A 47 -17.59 1.94 0.71
C GLN A 47 -16.81 1.57 2.00
N TYR A 48 -15.73 2.28 2.29
CA TYR A 48 -14.92 2.11 3.51
C TYR A 48 -15.35 3.02 4.66
N ARG A 49 -16.55 3.61 4.60
CA ARG A 49 -17.03 4.64 5.56
C ARG A 49 -17.06 4.17 7.01
N ASP A 50 -17.20 2.88 7.26
CA ASP A 50 -17.19 2.33 8.61
C ASP A 50 -15.84 2.58 9.32
N HIS A 51 -14.78 2.81 8.55
CA HIS A 51 -13.47 3.22 9.08
C HIS A 51 -13.35 4.74 9.29
N PHE A 52 -14.35 5.54 8.87
CA PHE A 52 -14.34 7.00 8.99
C PHE A 52 -15.19 7.50 10.16
N GLU A 53 -15.60 6.63 11.07
CA GLU A 53 -16.50 6.97 12.15
C GLU A 53 -15.96 8.18 12.95
N GLY A 54 -16.84 9.17 13.16
CA GLY A 54 -16.50 10.40 13.86
C GLY A 54 -15.67 11.39 13.04
N VAL A 55 -15.52 11.17 11.71
CA VAL A 55 -14.78 12.08 10.82
C VAL A 55 -15.74 12.68 9.79
N LYS A 56 -15.65 14.00 9.63
CA LYS A 56 -16.42 14.68 8.57
C LYS A 56 -15.99 14.15 7.20
N THR A 57 -16.93 13.56 6.48
CA THR A 57 -16.67 13.03 5.15
C THR A 57 -17.41 13.86 4.10
N ARG A 58 -16.73 14.16 3.02
CA ARG A 58 -17.26 14.87 1.86
C ARG A 58 -17.08 14.01 0.61
N LYS A 59 -18.16 13.78 -0.09
CA LYS A 59 -18.12 13.09 -1.37
C LYS A 59 -17.95 14.10 -2.49
N ILE A 60 -17.06 13.82 -3.42
CA ILE A 60 -16.96 14.56 -4.66
C ILE A 60 -17.19 13.62 -5.84
N PHE A 61 -17.82 14.14 -6.85
CA PHE A 61 -17.96 13.39 -8.09
C PHE A 61 -16.56 13.22 -8.71
N SER A 62 -16.20 11.99 -9.00
CA SER A 62 -14.91 11.72 -9.61
C SER A 62 -15.06 10.90 -10.89
N THR A 63 -14.31 11.26 -11.91
CA THR A 63 -14.31 10.55 -13.19
C THR A 63 -12.88 10.20 -13.58
N THR A 64 -12.74 9.15 -14.38
CA THR A 64 -11.45 8.63 -14.80
C THR A 64 -11.16 8.95 -16.27
N PHE A 65 -9.91 9.22 -16.57
CA PHE A 65 -9.37 9.19 -17.92
C PHE A 65 -8.91 7.79 -18.36
N ALA A 66 -8.77 6.86 -17.42
CA ALA A 66 -8.25 5.53 -17.74
C ALA A 66 -9.19 4.79 -18.69
N ASN A 67 -8.60 4.11 -19.65
CA ASN A 67 -9.29 3.25 -20.62
C ASN A 67 -10.32 3.97 -21.51
N ARG A 68 -10.19 5.30 -21.66
CA ARG A 68 -11.00 6.08 -22.61
C ARG A 68 -10.16 6.48 -23.82
N GLY A 69 -10.71 6.31 -24.98
CA GLY A 69 -10.12 6.82 -26.23
C GLY A 69 -10.05 8.35 -26.22
N PRO A 70 -9.45 8.96 -27.26
CA PRO A 70 -9.24 10.42 -27.28
C PRO A 70 -10.55 11.21 -27.11
N ILE A 71 -11.64 10.78 -27.74
CA ILE A 71 -12.96 11.42 -27.63
C ILE A 71 -13.48 11.31 -26.18
N GLY A 72 -13.36 10.14 -25.55
CA GLY A 72 -13.79 9.92 -24.16
C GLY A 72 -12.97 10.75 -23.16
N LYS A 73 -11.71 11.01 -23.45
CA LYS A 73 -10.86 11.92 -22.64
C LYS A 73 -11.35 13.36 -22.76
N LEU A 74 -11.68 13.80 -23.96
CA LEU A 74 -12.21 15.15 -24.20
C LEU A 74 -13.54 15.34 -23.46
N MET A 75 -14.43 14.35 -23.52
CA MET A 75 -15.72 14.38 -22.81
C MET A 75 -15.58 14.32 -21.26
N ALA A 76 -14.47 13.82 -20.75
CA ALA A 76 -14.20 13.78 -19.32
C ALA A 76 -13.73 15.14 -18.75
N LEU A 77 -13.21 16.02 -19.61
CA LEU A 77 -12.61 17.28 -19.18
C LEU A 77 -13.59 18.21 -18.43
N PRO A 78 -14.84 18.46 -18.93
CA PRO A 78 -15.79 19.29 -18.19
C PRO A 78 -16.11 18.71 -16.81
N ARG A 79 -16.21 17.39 -16.70
CA ARG A 79 -16.50 16.71 -15.42
C ARG A 79 -15.37 16.89 -14.41
N ILE A 80 -14.11 16.86 -14.88
CA ILE A 80 -12.95 17.10 -14.02
C ILE A 80 -12.92 18.54 -13.55
N ILE A 81 -13.20 19.47 -14.46
CA ILE A 81 -13.29 20.90 -14.12
C ILE A 81 -14.38 21.11 -13.06
N SER A 82 -15.58 20.56 -13.27
CA SER A 82 -16.65 20.59 -12.28
C SER A 82 -16.21 20.03 -10.92
N SER A 83 -15.51 18.88 -10.92
CA SER A 83 -15.00 18.27 -9.68
C SER A 83 -14.01 19.19 -8.95
N ILE A 84 -13.19 19.94 -9.69
CA ILE A 84 -12.26 20.92 -9.09
C ILE A 84 -13.06 22.07 -8.44
N PHE A 85 -14.10 22.57 -9.10
CA PHE A 85 -14.96 23.62 -8.53
C PHE A 85 -15.70 23.12 -7.29
N ASP A 86 -16.22 21.88 -7.32
CA ASP A 86 -16.88 21.27 -6.16
C ASP A 86 -15.91 21.15 -4.98
N ALA A 87 -14.70 20.63 -5.24
CA ALA A 87 -13.65 20.53 -4.24
C ALA A 87 -13.26 21.92 -3.68
N ARG A 88 -13.16 22.93 -4.56
CA ARG A 88 -12.84 24.31 -4.16
C ARG A 88 -13.94 24.87 -3.25
N ARG A 89 -15.21 24.66 -3.60
CA ARG A 89 -16.34 25.07 -2.76
C ARG A 89 -16.31 24.38 -1.40
N ILE A 90 -16.10 23.05 -1.39
CA ILE A 90 -16.00 22.28 -0.13
C ILE A 90 -14.89 22.87 0.77
N LEU A 91 -13.68 23.14 0.20
CA LEU A 91 -12.56 23.68 0.98
C LEU A 91 -12.80 25.12 1.46
N ALA A 92 -13.43 25.96 0.61
CA ALA A 92 -13.70 27.36 0.92
C ALA A 92 -14.80 27.52 2.00
N ASP A 93 -15.79 26.62 1.99
CA ASP A 93 -16.94 26.67 2.91
C ASP A 93 -16.63 26.05 4.29
N MET A 94 -15.42 25.55 4.51
CA MET A 94 -15.02 25.01 5.80
C MET A 94 -14.91 26.12 6.86
N LYS A 95 -15.60 25.93 8.00
CA LYS A 95 -15.59 26.90 9.13
C LYS A 95 -14.18 27.27 9.58
N ARG A 96 -13.26 26.34 9.49
CA ARG A 96 -11.85 26.55 9.79
C ARG A 96 -11.04 26.23 8.54
N ARG A 97 -10.29 27.19 8.02
CA ARG A 97 -9.42 27.00 6.85
C ARG A 97 -8.46 25.81 7.09
N PRO A 98 -8.36 24.87 6.16
CA PRO A 98 -7.41 23.78 6.30
C PRO A 98 -5.97 24.27 6.39
N GLY A 99 -5.21 23.71 7.33
CA GLY A 99 -3.76 23.95 7.43
C GLY A 99 -2.99 23.20 6.37
N ALA A 100 -3.48 22.02 5.95
CA ALA A 100 -2.87 21.26 4.86
C ALA A 100 -3.91 20.33 4.20
N VAL A 101 -3.67 20.02 2.92
CA VAL A 101 -4.44 19.05 2.15
C VAL A 101 -3.49 17.96 1.63
N ILE A 102 -3.79 16.70 1.93
CA ILE A 102 -2.96 15.56 1.53
C ILE A 102 -3.73 14.69 0.53
N GLY A 103 -3.13 14.44 -0.63
CA GLY A 103 -3.68 13.56 -1.65
C GLY A 103 -2.98 12.20 -1.66
N PHE A 104 -3.75 11.13 -1.51
CA PHE A 104 -3.27 9.75 -1.53
C PHE A 104 -3.42 9.06 -2.88
N GLY A 105 -3.79 9.81 -3.90
CA GLY A 105 -4.11 9.23 -5.20
C GLY A 105 -5.58 8.81 -5.30
N GLY A 106 -5.90 8.11 -6.36
CA GLY A 106 -7.29 7.91 -6.74
C GLY A 106 -7.88 9.16 -7.37
N TYR A 107 -9.12 9.04 -7.83
CA TYR A 107 -9.74 10.13 -8.60
C TYR A 107 -10.09 11.35 -7.75
N PRO A 108 -10.51 11.24 -6.47
CA PRO A 108 -10.81 12.43 -5.67
C PRO A 108 -9.58 13.23 -5.27
N SER A 109 -8.42 12.63 -5.23
CA SER A 109 -7.17 13.31 -4.85
C SER A 109 -6.81 14.45 -5.82
N PHE A 110 -6.94 14.22 -7.12
CA PHE A 110 -6.56 15.19 -8.15
C PHE A 110 -7.34 16.51 -8.04
N PRO A 111 -8.71 16.52 -8.09
CA PRO A 111 -9.44 17.78 -7.98
C PRO A 111 -9.26 18.45 -6.61
N THR A 112 -9.14 17.69 -5.54
CA THR A 112 -8.97 18.27 -4.19
C THR A 112 -7.62 18.98 -4.06
N ILE A 113 -6.53 18.40 -4.56
CA ILE A 113 -5.21 19.04 -4.57
C ILE A 113 -5.22 20.29 -5.48
N LYS A 114 -5.81 20.20 -6.69
CA LYS A 114 -5.92 21.38 -7.59
C LYS A 114 -6.71 22.53 -6.92
N ALA A 115 -7.78 22.19 -6.24
CA ALA A 115 -8.56 23.19 -5.48
C ALA A 115 -7.76 23.80 -4.34
N ALA A 116 -7.04 22.98 -3.56
CA ALA A 116 -6.18 23.46 -2.47
C ALA A 116 -5.10 24.43 -2.98
N LEU A 117 -4.44 24.06 -4.09
CA LEU A 117 -3.43 24.93 -4.74
C LEU A 117 -4.03 26.28 -5.14
N SER A 118 -5.25 26.30 -5.71
CA SER A 118 -5.92 27.55 -6.12
C SER A 118 -6.32 28.42 -4.93
N LEU A 119 -6.45 27.84 -3.75
CA LEU A 119 -6.79 28.55 -2.50
C LEU A 119 -5.53 28.89 -1.66
N GLY A 120 -4.33 28.55 -2.16
CA GLY A 120 -3.08 28.78 -1.42
C GLY A 120 -2.98 27.97 -0.11
N ILE A 121 -3.62 26.81 -0.06
CA ILE A 121 -3.54 25.91 1.09
C ILE A 121 -2.34 24.97 0.90
N PRO A 122 -1.51 24.73 1.93
CA PRO A 122 -0.39 23.81 1.82
C PRO A 122 -0.81 22.42 1.37
N THR A 123 -0.04 21.82 0.46
CA THR A 123 -0.39 20.56 -0.19
C THR A 123 0.72 19.53 -0.10
N CYS A 124 0.32 18.29 0.11
CA CYS A 124 1.21 17.13 0.06
C CYS A 124 0.62 16.03 -0.82
N LEU A 125 1.45 15.37 -1.60
CA LEU A 125 1.10 14.11 -2.27
C LEU A 125 1.77 12.96 -1.52
N HIS A 126 1.04 11.89 -1.32
CA HIS A 126 1.61 10.62 -0.90
C HIS A 126 1.58 9.64 -2.07
N GLU A 127 2.75 9.08 -2.43
CA GLU A 127 2.85 8.04 -3.44
C GLU A 127 3.09 6.69 -2.77
N GLN A 128 2.12 5.80 -2.91
CA GLN A 128 2.17 4.48 -2.29
C GLN A 128 3.08 3.51 -3.05
N ASN A 129 3.16 3.65 -4.37
CA ASN A 129 3.81 2.67 -5.24
C ASN A 129 5.27 3.03 -5.53
N ALA A 130 6.05 2.02 -5.87
CA ALA A 130 7.43 2.18 -6.35
C ALA A 130 7.51 2.75 -7.79
N VAL A 131 6.37 3.00 -8.41
CA VAL A 131 6.27 3.72 -9.69
C VAL A 131 5.35 4.92 -9.52
N PHE A 132 5.86 6.11 -9.78
CA PHE A 132 5.14 7.36 -9.53
C PHE A 132 3.91 7.45 -10.44
N GLY A 133 2.73 7.59 -9.82
CA GLY A 133 1.44 7.55 -10.50
C GLY A 133 1.23 8.74 -11.44
N ARG A 134 0.44 8.53 -12.50
CA ARG A 134 0.23 9.54 -13.56
C ARG A 134 -0.34 10.87 -13.03
N ALA A 135 -1.34 10.80 -12.14
CA ALA A 135 -1.92 12.00 -11.53
C ALA A 135 -0.90 12.72 -10.64
N ASN A 136 -0.15 11.95 -9.85
CA ASN A 136 0.90 12.50 -8.98
C ASN A 136 2.02 13.16 -9.80
N ARG A 137 2.42 12.56 -10.95
CA ARG A 137 3.41 13.18 -11.87
C ARG A 137 2.96 14.54 -12.37
N TYR A 138 1.67 14.69 -12.68
CA TYR A 138 1.14 15.97 -13.13
C TYR A 138 1.14 17.03 -12.01
N LEU A 139 0.75 16.63 -10.79
CA LEU A 139 0.62 17.55 -9.66
C LEU A 139 1.96 17.88 -8.99
N ALA A 140 2.95 17.02 -9.13
CA ALA A 140 4.22 17.06 -8.40
C ALA A 140 4.97 18.40 -8.48
N LYS A 141 4.87 19.09 -9.63
CA LYS A 141 5.52 20.40 -9.85
C LYS A 141 4.91 21.55 -9.07
N SER A 142 3.71 21.36 -8.55
CA SER A 142 2.91 22.45 -7.97
C SER A 142 2.69 22.30 -6.46
N VAL A 143 2.90 21.11 -5.92
CA VAL A 143 2.66 20.83 -4.50
C VAL A 143 3.86 21.24 -3.63
N ASP A 144 3.61 21.49 -2.35
CA ASP A 144 4.64 21.90 -1.39
C ASP A 144 5.53 20.72 -0.97
N ALA A 145 4.97 19.50 -0.87
CA ALA A 145 5.73 18.31 -0.48
C ALA A 145 5.24 17.04 -1.18
N ILE A 146 6.14 16.08 -1.30
CA ILE A 146 5.85 14.74 -1.81
C ILE A 146 6.41 13.71 -0.82
N ALA A 147 5.54 12.87 -0.30
CA ALA A 147 5.89 11.74 0.55
C ALA A 147 5.93 10.46 -0.29
N LEU A 148 7.02 9.72 -0.23
CA LEU A 148 7.24 8.50 -0.99
C LEU A 148 7.24 7.28 -0.07
N SER A 149 6.66 6.19 -0.53
CA SER A 149 6.72 4.90 0.18
C SER A 149 8.06 4.20 -0.02
N PHE A 150 8.66 4.33 -1.20
CA PHE A 150 9.88 3.64 -1.61
C PHE A 150 10.99 4.63 -1.95
N GLU A 151 12.21 4.31 -1.55
CA GLU A 151 13.40 5.14 -1.85
C GLU A 151 13.65 5.22 -3.36
N LYS A 152 13.55 4.07 -4.04
CA LYS A 152 13.71 3.98 -5.49
C LYS A 152 12.35 4.02 -6.19
N THR A 153 11.72 5.20 -6.19
CA THR A 153 10.46 5.40 -6.91
C THR A 153 10.73 5.77 -8.37
N GLN A 154 10.32 4.88 -9.28
CA GLN A 154 10.53 5.06 -10.72
C GLN A 154 9.61 6.10 -11.33
N LYS A 155 9.99 6.64 -12.48
CA LYS A 155 9.26 7.65 -13.28
C LYS A 155 9.03 8.97 -12.55
N ALA A 156 9.77 9.22 -11.49
CA ALA A 156 9.78 10.51 -10.79
C ALA A 156 11.08 11.25 -11.11
N LYS A 157 10.97 12.46 -11.70
CA LYS A 157 12.11 13.36 -11.88
C LYS A 157 12.21 14.23 -10.62
N LEU A 158 12.63 13.60 -9.55
CA LEU A 158 12.51 14.14 -8.19
C LEU A 158 13.36 15.41 -7.97
N GLU A 159 14.45 15.57 -8.71
CA GLU A 159 15.36 16.71 -8.56
C GLU A 159 14.70 18.08 -8.83
N LYS A 160 13.53 18.05 -9.44
CA LYS A 160 12.79 19.26 -9.87
C LYS A 160 11.71 19.70 -8.88
N TYR A 161 11.55 18.99 -7.76
CA TYR A 161 10.45 19.24 -6.83
C TYR A 161 10.96 19.77 -5.49
N ALA A 162 10.13 20.58 -4.82
CA ALA A 162 10.57 21.38 -3.69
C ALA A 162 10.94 20.58 -2.43
N GLN A 163 10.09 19.65 -2.01
CA GLN A 163 10.35 18.85 -0.81
C GLN A 163 9.94 17.41 -1.03
N ILE A 164 10.89 16.50 -0.95
CA ILE A 164 10.64 15.07 -1.07
C ILE A 164 11.07 14.39 0.22
N VAL A 165 10.20 13.57 0.78
CA VAL A 165 10.49 12.82 2.01
C VAL A 165 10.09 11.37 1.80
N VAL A 166 10.98 10.44 2.09
CA VAL A 166 10.66 9.01 2.08
C VAL A 166 10.11 8.63 3.45
N THR A 167 8.79 8.62 3.58
CA THR A 167 8.11 8.28 4.83
C THR A 167 7.82 6.78 4.98
N GLY A 168 7.73 6.08 3.85
CA GLY A 168 7.10 4.77 3.82
C GLY A 168 5.59 4.88 3.59
N ASN A 169 4.93 3.75 3.43
CA ASN A 169 3.48 3.70 3.25
C ASN A 169 2.80 3.55 4.62
N PRO A 170 1.89 4.45 5.00
CA PRO A 170 1.21 4.35 6.29
C PRO A 170 0.50 3.01 6.49
N VAL A 171 0.75 2.39 7.62
CA VAL A 171 0.17 1.10 8.03
C VAL A 171 -0.61 1.31 9.31
N ARG A 172 -1.72 0.60 9.44
CA ARG A 172 -2.56 0.61 10.64
C ARG A 172 -1.76 0.18 11.87
N ARG A 173 -2.01 0.84 12.98
CA ARG A 173 -1.27 0.66 14.22
C ARG A 173 -1.23 -0.79 14.69
N GLU A 174 -2.38 -1.47 14.64
CA GLU A 174 -2.51 -2.86 15.06
C GLU A 174 -1.65 -3.84 14.23
N ILE A 175 -1.32 -3.48 12.98
CA ILE A 175 -0.41 -4.28 12.14
C ILE A 175 1.06 -3.98 12.48
N VAL A 176 1.37 -2.70 12.72
CA VAL A 176 2.73 -2.29 13.12
C VAL A 176 3.13 -2.98 14.44
N GLU A 177 2.21 -3.03 15.40
CA GLU A 177 2.44 -3.66 16.71
C GLU A 177 2.77 -5.17 16.60
N LEU A 178 2.41 -5.83 15.50
CA LEU A 178 2.78 -7.24 15.25
C LEU A 178 4.29 -7.41 15.04
N GLY A 179 4.96 -6.40 14.52
CA GLY A 179 6.41 -6.42 14.32
C GLY A 179 7.20 -6.58 15.63
N ASP A 180 6.60 -6.17 16.75
CA ASP A 180 7.20 -6.30 18.07
C ASP A 180 6.80 -7.61 18.78
N LYS A 181 5.87 -8.37 18.24
CA LYS A 181 5.43 -9.66 18.81
C LYS A 181 6.31 -10.81 18.33
N PHE A 182 6.33 -11.87 19.14
CA PHE A 182 6.98 -13.10 18.73
C PHE A 182 6.32 -13.69 17.48
N TYR A 183 7.16 -14.16 16.57
CA TYR A 183 6.70 -14.88 15.37
C TYR A 183 5.98 -16.17 15.81
N PRO A 184 4.86 -16.55 15.18
CA PRO A 184 4.16 -17.79 15.53
C PRO A 184 5.09 -19.00 15.45
N ASP A 185 4.92 -19.93 16.40
CA ASP A 185 5.78 -21.10 16.48
C ASP A 185 5.63 -21.99 15.22
N ILE A 186 6.74 -22.23 14.55
CA ILE A 186 6.81 -22.99 13.30
C ILE A 186 7.87 -24.09 13.40
N GLY A 187 7.52 -25.31 12.94
CA GLY A 187 8.43 -26.45 12.97
C GLY A 187 8.09 -27.50 11.91
N GLU A 188 9.00 -28.45 11.71
CA GLU A 188 8.84 -29.47 10.64
C GLU A 188 7.59 -30.31 10.81
N ASP A 189 7.19 -30.60 12.04
CA ASP A 189 6.02 -31.43 12.35
C ASP A 189 4.84 -30.64 12.92
N ARG A 190 4.96 -29.30 12.96
CA ARG A 190 3.92 -28.42 13.50
C ARG A 190 2.95 -27.96 12.41
N ILE A 191 1.85 -27.36 12.83
CA ILE A 191 0.87 -26.75 11.93
C ILE A 191 1.55 -25.62 11.14
N PHE A 192 1.30 -25.59 9.83
CA PHE A 192 1.81 -24.54 8.94
C PHE A 192 0.62 -23.72 8.44
N ARG A 193 0.58 -22.47 8.86
CA ARG A 193 -0.54 -21.55 8.65
C ARG A 193 -0.29 -20.61 7.49
N ILE A 194 -1.18 -20.60 6.53
CA ILE A 194 -1.08 -19.82 5.30
C ILE A 194 -2.29 -18.90 5.17
N LEU A 195 -2.03 -17.61 5.02
CA LEU A 195 -3.05 -16.62 4.70
C LEU A 195 -3.00 -16.31 3.20
N VAL A 196 -4.15 -16.37 2.52
CA VAL A 196 -4.23 -16.09 1.07
C VAL A 196 -5.12 -14.85 0.85
N ILE A 197 -4.54 -13.78 0.29
CA ILE A 197 -5.26 -12.51 0.11
C ILE A 197 -5.17 -12.01 -1.34
N GLY A 198 -6.33 -11.74 -1.93
CA GLY A 198 -6.44 -11.23 -3.29
C GLY A 198 -6.35 -9.71 -3.41
N GLY A 199 -6.32 -8.99 -2.28
CA GLY A 199 -6.45 -7.54 -2.24
C GLY A 199 -7.92 -7.10 -2.26
N SER A 200 -8.18 -5.80 -2.37
CA SER A 200 -9.53 -5.22 -2.21
C SER A 200 -10.56 -5.72 -3.24
N GLN A 201 -10.13 -6.27 -4.35
CA GLN A 201 -11.03 -6.77 -5.42
C GLN A 201 -11.03 -8.30 -5.51
N GLY A 202 -10.28 -8.97 -4.64
CA GLY A 202 -10.07 -10.41 -4.77
C GLY A 202 -9.19 -10.78 -5.97
N ALA A 203 -8.86 -12.06 -6.09
CA ALA A 203 -8.07 -12.56 -7.24
C ALA A 203 -8.40 -14.04 -7.49
N SER A 204 -9.18 -14.31 -8.55
CA SER A 204 -9.63 -15.65 -8.91
C SER A 204 -8.47 -16.65 -9.09
N ILE A 205 -7.29 -16.17 -9.55
CA ILE A 205 -6.10 -17.03 -9.73
C ILE A 205 -5.73 -17.78 -8.44
N PHE A 206 -5.92 -17.18 -7.27
CA PHE A 206 -5.63 -17.86 -6.00
C PHE A 206 -6.67 -18.93 -5.71
N GLY A 207 -7.93 -18.70 -6.06
CA GLY A 207 -8.99 -19.72 -5.94
C GLY A 207 -8.79 -20.90 -6.87
N GLU A 208 -8.11 -20.70 -7.99
CA GLU A 208 -7.80 -21.76 -8.95
C GLU A 208 -6.54 -22.52 -8.55
N VAL A 209 -5.44 -21.80 -8.32
CA VAL A 209 -4.10 -22.41 -8.20
C VAL A 209 -3.85 -22.98 -6.80
N VAL A 210 -4.29 -22.29 -5.72
CA VAL A 210 -3.91 -22.72 -4.37
C VAL A 210 -4.56 -24.05 -3.99
N PRO A 211 -5.90 -24.26 -4.19
CA PRO A 211 -6.49 -25.57 -3.89
C PRO A 211 -5.88 -26.70 -4.71
N GLN A 212 -5.60 -26.46 -5.99
CA GLN A 212 -4.97 -27.46 -6.86
C GLN A 212 -3.56 -27.82 -6.34
N ALA A 213 -2.77 -26.83 -5.97
CA ALA A 213 -1.43 -27.06 -5.41
C ALA A 213 -1.52 -27.92 -4.13
N ILE A 214 -2.42 -27.55 -3.21
CA ILE A 214 -2.61 -28.30 -1.96
C ILE A 214 -3.03 -29.76 -2.22
N SER A 215 -3.90 -30.00 -3.20
CA SER A 215 -4.39 -31.35 -3.52
C SER A 215 -3.26 -32.29 -3.97
N THR A 216 -2.17 -31.77 -4.53
CA THR A 216 -1.02 -32.57 -4.99
C THR A 216 0.01 -32.84 -3.89
N LEU A 217 -0.07 -32.15 -2.74
CA LEU A 217 0.85 -32.36 -1.64
C LEU A 217 0.65 -33.72 -0.96
N PRO A 218 1.69 -34.30 -0.35
CA PRO A 218 1.53 -35.51 0.46
C PRO A 218 0.43 -35.36 1.54
N ARG A 219 -0.35 -36.36 1.76
CA ARG A 219 -1.47 -36.34 2.72
C ARG A 219 -1.03 -35.93 4.14
N ALA A 220 0.16 -36.38 4.56
CA ALA A 220 0.73 -36.00 5.85
C ALA A 220 0.92 -34.48 5.96
N LEU A 221 1.43 -33.85 4.89
CA LEU A 221 1.61 -32.39 4.84
C LEU A 221 0.27 -31.68 4.80
N GLN A 222 -0.69 -32.17 3.99
CA GLN A 222 -2.03 -31.55 3.95
C GLN A 222 -2.67 -31.45 5.35
N ARG A 223 -2.53 -32.49 6.20
CA ARG A 223 -3.09 -32.47 7.56
C ARG A 223 -2.45 -31.43 8.48
N ARG A 224 -1.24 -30.97 8.14
CA ARG A 224 -0.52 -29.93 8.89
C ARG A 224 -0.85 -28.51 8.40
N LEU A 225 -1.51 -28.38 7.25
CA LEU A 225 -1.84 -27.07 6.70
C LEU A 225 -3.14 -26.53 7.30
N GLN A 226 -3.09 -25.28 7.68
CA GLN A 226 -4.27 -24.47 7.95
C GLN A 226 -4.25 -23.27 7.02
N ILE A 227 -5.35 -23.01 6.33
CA ILE A 227 -5.43 -21.94 5.32
C ILE A 227 -6.64 -21.08 5.63
N THR A 228 -6.40 -19.76 5.71
CA THR A 228 -7.46 -18.76 5.64
C THR A 228 -7.32 -18.09 4.26
N GLN A 229 -8.35 -18.18 3.43
CA GLN A 229 -8.29 -17.67 2.07
C GLN A 229 -9.43 -16.72 1.76
N GLN A 230 -9.06 -15.51 1.30
CA GLN A 230 -10.02 -14.57 0.73
C GLN A 230 -10.38 -15.02 -0.69
N CYS A 231 -11.67 -15.11 -0.98
CA CYS A 231 -12.22 -15.44 -2.30
C CYS A 231 -13.16 -14.35 -2.77
N ARG A 232 -13.36 -14.25 -4.09
CA ARG A 232 -14.48 -13.47 -4.60
C ARG A 232 -15.78 -14.18 -4.27
N GLU A 233 -16.85 -13.42 -4.11
CA GLU A 233 -18.17 -13.97 -3.84
C GLU A 233 -18.59 -14.98 -4.93
N GLU A 234 -18.33 -14.65 -6.20
CA GLU A 234 -18.64 -15.51 -7.33
C GLU A 234 -17.78 -16.77 -7.43
N ASP A 235 -16.64 -16.81 -6.77
CA ASP A 235 -15.69 -17.95 -6.83
C ASP A 235 -15.76 -18.87 -5.61
N ILE A 236 -16.37 -18.44 -4.49
CA ILE A 236 -16.20 -19.08 -3.18
C ILE A 236 -16.69 -20.55 -3.14
N ASP A 237 -17.80 -20.84 -3.81
CA ASP A 237 -18.34 -22.21 -3.83
C ASP A 237 -17.45 -23.16 -4.63
N LYS A 238 -16.95 -22.71 -5.78
CA LYS A 238 -15.98 -23.45 -6.60
C LYS A 238 -14.69 -23.74 -5.81
N VAL A 239 -14.22 -22.76 -5.07
CA VAL A 239 -13.02 -22.90 -4.22
C VAL A 239 -13.28 -23.89 -3.08
N ARG A 240 -14.46 -23.81 -2.46
CA ARG A 240 -14.88 -24.76 -1.40
C ARG A 240 -14.88 -26.20 -1.92
N GLU A 241 -15.46 -26.44 -3.10
CA GLU A 241 -15.48 -27.76 -3.74
C GLU A 241 -14.06 -28.27 -4.05
N ALA A 242 -13.18 -27.39 -4.51
CA ALA A 242 -11.79 -27.76 -4.79
C ALA A 242 -11.05 -28.20 -3.51
N TYR A 243 -11.28 -27.51 -2.39
CA TYR A 243 -10.67 -27.85 -1.11
C TYR A 243 -11.30 -29.11 -0.46
N ALA A 244 -12.56 -29.43 -0.74
CA ALA A 244 -13.23 -30.61 -0.18
C ALA A 244 -12.49 -31.91 -0.49
N LYS A 245 -11.69 -31.93 -1.54
CA LYS A 245 -10.89 -33.11 -1.95
C LYS A 245 -9.55 -33.21 -1.20
N THR A 246 -9.25 -32.26 -0.32
CA THR A 246 -7.99 -32.16 0.43
C THR A 246 -8.19 -32.53 1.90
N LYS A 247 -7.11 -32.48 2.64
CA LYS A 247 -7.12 -32.69 4.09
C LYS A 247 -6.75 -31.43 4.89
N UNK A 248 -6.60 -30.06 4.35
CA UNK A 248 -6.34 -28.99 4.86
C UNK A 248 -7.36 -28.60 5.65
N ALA A 249 -7.09 -28.02 6.60
CA ALA A 249 -8.13 -27.23 7.27
C ALA A 249 -8.21 -25.87 6.59
N VAL A 250 -9.39 -25.51 6.13
CA VAL A 250 -9.54 -24.26 5.36
C VAL A 250 -10.72 -23.42 5.85
N GLU A 251 -10.48 -22.12 5.98
CA GLU A 251 -11.49 -21.10 6.19
C GLU A 251 -11.56 -20.19 4.97
N LEU A 252 -12.73 -20.07 4.37
CA LEU A 252 -12.96 -19.22 3.19
C LEU A 252 -13.83 -18.02 3.57
N SER A 253 -13.45 -16.84 3.09
CA SER A 253 -14.19 -15.61 3.35
C SER A 253 -14.15 -14.70 2.14
N THR A 254 -15.22 -13.97 1.86
CA THR A 254 -15.21 -12.94 0.82
C THR A 254 -14.47 -11.68 1.29
N PHE A 255 -14.42 -11.47 2.60
CA PHE A 255 -13.72 -10.33 3.20
C PHE A 255 -13.10 -10.77 4.52
N ILE A 256 -11.87 -10.35 4.78
CA ILE A 256 -11.17 -10.61 6.05
C ILE A 256 -11.33 -9.38 6.94
N PRO A 257 -12.21 -9.43 7.94
CA PRO A 257 -12.54 -8.23 8.73
C PRO A 257 -11.37 -7.76 9.60
N ASN A 258 -10.57 -8.69 10.11
CA ASN A 258 -9.44 -8.37 10.98
C ASN A 258 -8.13 -8.89 10.39
N ILE A 259 -7.59 -8.15 9.42
CA ILE A 259 -6.34 -8.55 8.75
C ILE A 259 -5.15 -8.61 9.73
N ALA A 260 -5.13 -7.78 10.77
CA ALA A 260 -4.07 -7.82 11.78
C ALA A 260 -4.05 -9.16 12.50
N GLN A 261 -5.21 -9.65 12.93
CA GLN A 261 -5.33 -10.96 13.56
C GLN A 261 -4.93 -12.10 12.61
N SER A 262 -5.32 -12.00 11.34
CA SER A 262 -4.96 -13.01 10.32
C SER A 262 -3.46 -13.01 10.04
N LEU A 263 -2.82 -11.84 10.00
CA LEU A 263 -1.36 -11.71 9.89
C LEU A 263 -0.67 -12.29 11.14
N GLU A 264 -1.16 -11.96 12.33
CA GLU A 264 -0.62 -12.50 13.60
C GLU A 264 -0.64 -14.03 13.61
N TRP A 265 -1.75 -14.62 13.16
CA TRP A 265 -1.96 -16.06 13.10
C TRP A 265 -1.06 -16.74 12.05
N SER A 266 -0.77 -16.08 10.92
CA SER A 266 -0.14 -16.72 9.77
C SER A 266 1.39 -16.84 9.88
N HIS A 267 1.94 -17.90 9.29
CA HIS A 267 3.38 -18.05 9.04
C HIS A 267 3.76 -17.49 7.67
N LEU A 268 2.91 -17.62 6.68
CA LEU A 268 3.19 -17.27 5.30
C LEU A 268 1.96 -16.61 4.67
N VAL A 269 2.19 -15.59 3.87
CA VAL A 269 1.10 -14.93 3.14
C VAL A 269 1.29 -15.14 1.65
N ILE A 270 0.25 -15.61 0.95
CA ILE A 270 0.19 -15.65 -0.51
C ILE A 270 -0.69 -14.49 -0.96
N GLY A 271 -0.17 -13.60 -1.82
CA GLY A 271 -0.98 -12.45 -2.19
C GLY A 271 -0.47 -11.65 -3.38
N ARG A 272 -1.27 -10.64 -3.73
CA ARG A 272 -0.86 -9.62 -4.69
C ARG A 272 0.21 -8.71 -4.08
N ALA A 273 0.99 -8.04 -4.94
CA ALA A 273 2.06 -7.12 -4.52
C ALA A 273 1.61 -5.64 -4.56
N GLY A 274 0.41 -5.38 -4.01
CA GLY A 274 -0.03 -4.00 -3.79
C GLY A 274 0.85 -3.30 -2.76
N ALA A 275 1.03 -1.98 -2.89
CA ALA A 275 1.91 -1.23 -1.99
C ALA A 275 1.50 -1.37 -0.52
N SER A 276 0.19 -1.39 -0.22
CA SER A 276 -0.29 -1.61 1.15
C SER A 276 0.03 -3.03 1.64
N THR A 277 -0.11 -4.04 0.77
CA THR A 277 0.25 -5.42 1.12
C THR A 277 1.73 -5.51 1.49
N ILE A 278 2.62 -4.95 0.66
CA ILE A 278 4.07 -4.95 0.93
C ILE A 278 4.34 -4.25 2.28
N ALA A 279 3.75 -3.08 2.49
CA ALA A 279 3.93 -2.33 3.73
C ALA A 279 3.43 -3.09 4.96
N GLU A 280 2.28 -3.76 4.86
CA GLU A 280 1.70 -4.55 5.96
C GLU A 280 2.55 -5.80 6.26
N LEU A 281 3.01 -6.52 5.22
CA LEU A 281 3.86 -7.70 5.40
C LEU A 281 5.20 -7.33 6.06
N THR A 282 5.83 -6.28 5.57
CA THR A 282 7.14 -5.84 6.10
C THR A 282 7.00 -5.25 7.51
N ALA A 283 5.95 -4.47 7.79
CA ALA A 283 5.72 -3.91 9.12
C ALA A 283 5.39 -4.99 10.15
N SER A 284 4.65 -6.03 9.76
CA SER A 284 4.27 -7.13 10.64
C SER A 284 5.32 -8.26 10.71
N GLY A 285 6.37 -8.20 9.91
CA GLY A 285 7.36 -9.28 9.80
C GLY A 285 6.74 -10.59 9.30
N ARG A 286 6.06 -10.55 8.16
CA ARG A 286 5.47 -11.76 7.55
C ARG A 286 6.06 -12.02 6.17
N ALA A 287 6.55 -13.24 5.98
CA ALA A 287 7.09 -13.67 4.68
C ALA A 287 5.97 -13.76 3.63
N GLY A 288 6.30 -13.46 2.38
CA GLY A 288 5.31 -13.46 1.29
C GLY A 288 5.63 -14.38 0.13
N ILE A 289 4.61 -15.00 -0.46
CA ILE A 289 4.63 -15.48 -1.85
C ILE A 289 3.83 -14.46 -2.64
N LEU A 290 4.51 -13.66 -3.46
CA LEU A 290 3.95 -12.51 -4.12
C LEU A 290 3.67 -12.83 -5.60
N VAL A 291 2.44 -12.55 -6.03
CA VAL A 291 2.01 -12.73 -7.42
C VAL A 291 1.48 -11.39 -7.93
N PRO A 292 2.35 -10.53 -8.49
CA PRO A 292 1.92 -9.23 -9.00
C PRO A 292 0.79 -9.33 -10.02
N TYR A 293 -0.15 -8.38 -9.96
CA TYR A 293 -1.24 -8.32 -10.92
C TYR A 293 -0.69 -7.92 -12.30
N PRO A 294 -0.92 -8.74 -13.36
CA PRO A 294 -0.26 -8.52 -14.66
C PRO A 294 -0.74 -7.26 -15.40
N HIS A 295 -1.93 -6.76 -15.08
CA HIS A 295 -2.48 -5.56 -15.69
C HIS A 295 -2.34 -4.32 -14.80
N ALA A 296 -1.45 -4.38 -13.80
CA ALA A 296 -1.15 -3.23 -12.96
C ALA A 296 -0.53 -2.09 -13.78
N THR A 297 -1.09 -0.89 -13.67
CA THR A 297 -0.63 0.28 -14.41
C THR A 297 0.89 0.47 -14.27
N ASP A 298 1.61 0.58 -15.39
CA ASP A 298 3.06 0.77 -15.40
C ASP A 298 3.82 -0.34 -14.63
N ASN A 299 3.23 -1.53 -14.49
CA ASN A 299 3.81 -2.69 -13.77
C ASN A 299 4.18 -2.40 -12.31
N HIS A 300 3.50 -1.44 -11.67
CA HIS A 300 3.89 -0.98 -10.33
C HIS A 300 3.94 -2.10 -9.28
N GLN A 301 3.13 -3.18 -9.42
CA GLN A 301 3.17 -4.27 -8.44
C GLN A 301 4.46 -5.07 -8.47
N ILE A 302 5.08 -5.24 -9.64
CA ILE A 302 6.39 -5.89 -9.75
C ILE A 302 7.44 -5.04 -9.02
N GLU A 303 7.41 -3.72 -9.24
CA GLU A 303 8.36 -2.81 -8.59
C GLU A 303 8.13 -2.71 -7.08
N ASN A 304 6.87 -2.73 -6.63
CA ASN A 304 6.55 -2.77 -5.20
C ASN A 304 7.15 -4.01 -4.50
N ALA A 305 7.10 -5.16 -5.16
CA ALA A 305 7.63 -6.41 -4.62
C ALA A 305 9.17 -6.43 -4.55
N ARG A 306 9.82 -5.64 -5.40
CA ARG A 306 11.28 -5.75 -5.66
C ARG A 306 12.11 -5.69 -4.38
N GLU A 307 11.91 -4.68 -3.54
CA GLU A 307 12.70 -4.53 -2.31
C GLU A 307 12.54 -5.73 -1.37
N MET A 308 11.29 -6.19 -1.20
CA MET A 308 11.00 -7.32 -0.32
C MET A 308 11.62 -8.64 -0.84
N VAL A 309 11.59 -8.84 -2.16
CA VAL A 309 12.18 -10.02 -2.81
C VAL A 309 13.71 -9.99 -2.74
N ILE A 310 14.33 -8.86 -3.09
CA ILE A 310 15.79 -8.70 -3.04
C ILE A 310 16.30 -8.85 -1.60
N GLY A 311 15.56 -8.33 -0.64
CA GLY A 311 15.91 -8.43 0.78
C GLY A 311 15.65 -9.80 1.40
N GLY A 312 15.11 -10.77 0.64
CA GLY A 312 14.88 -12.13 1.14
C GLY A 312 13.53 -12.36 1.84
N GLY A 313 12.69 -11.33 1.93
CA GLY A 313 11.41 -11.40 2.64
C GLY A 313 10.27 -12.05 1.87
N ALA A 314 10.47 -12.36 0.58
CA ALA A 314 9.39 -12.92 -0.24
C ALA A 314 9.92 -13.74 -1.42
N TRP A 315 9.07 -14.64 -1.90
CA TRP A 315 9.22 -15.36 -3.17
C TRP A 315 8.27 -14.73 -4.19
N LEU A 316 8.74 -14.55 -5.42
CA LEU A 316 7.99 -13.87 -6.49
C LEU A 316 7.61 -14.87 -7.58
N PHE A 317 6.35 -14.88 -7.96
CA PHE A 317 5.87 -15.54 -9.17
C PHE A 317 5.31 -14.50 -10.13
N ASN A 318 5.74 -14.53 -11.38
CA ASN A 318 4.93 -13.92 -12.44
C ASN A 318 3.62 -14.71 -12.56
N GLN A 319 2.51 -14.03 -12.82
CA GLN A 319 1.21 -14.74 -12.84
C GLN A 319 1.18 -15.88 -13.88
N LYS A 320 1.89 -15.74 -15.01
CA LYS A 320 1.97 -16.78 -16.04
C LYS A 320 2.68 -18.05 -15.56
N GLU A 321 3.57 -17.91 -14.59
CA GLU A 321 4.35 -19.01 -13.99
C GLU A 321 3.69 -19.54 -12.71
N PHE A 322 2.72 -18.84 -12.17
CA PHE A 322 2.02 -19.22 -10.96
C PHE A 322 1.00 -20.32 -11.26
N ASN A 323 1.42 -21.56 -11.09
CA ASN A 323 0.63 -22.74 -11.33
C ASN A 323 0.72 -23.73 -10.15
N ALA A 324 -0.15 -24.72 -10.14
CA ALA A 324 -0.28 -25.66 -9.02
C ALA A 324 1.00 -26.43 -8.73
N ALA A 325 1.72 -26.88 -9.78
CA ALA A 325 2.94 -27.66 -9.61
C ALA A 325 4.06 -26.87 -8.95
N GLU A 326 4.31 -25.65 -9.44
CA GLU A 326 5.37 -24.80 -8.90
C GLU A 326 5.05 -24.31 -7.48
N LEU A 327 3.78 -23.97 -7.23
CA LEU A 327 3.37 -23.59 -5.88
C LEU A 327 3.50 -24.77 -4.91
N ALA A 328 3.04 -25.98 -5.29
CA ALA A 328 3.15 -27.17 -4.45
C ALA A 328 4.60 -27.49 -4.12
N LYS A 329 5.49 -27.41 -5.10
CA LYS A 329 6.93 -27.62 -4.93
C LYS A 329 7.53 -26.63 -3.92
N LEU A 330 7.18 -25.35 -4.04
CA LEU A 330 7.63 -24.33 -3.09
C LEU A 330 7.07 -24.58 -1.69
N LEU A 331 5.77 -24.83 -1.55
CA LEU A 331 5.15 -25.08 -0.25
C LEU A 331 5.72 -26.33 0.43
N GLN A 332 5.98 -27.40 -0.32
CA GLN A 332 6.60 -28.62 0.21
C GLN A 332 8.01 -28.33 0.72
N ARG A 333 8.80 -27.55 -0.03
CA ARG A 333 10.15 -27.13 0.40
C ARG A 333 10.09 -26.32 1.70
N LEU A 334 9.20 -25.31 1.75
CA LEU A 334 9.08 -24.43 2.92
C LEU A 334 8.59 -25.19 4.16
N ALA A 335 7.66 -26.12 3.99
CA ALA A 335 7.18 -26.95 5.09
C ALA A 335 8.23 -27.90 5.67
N LYS A 336 9.20 -28.32 4.83
CA LYS A 336 10.38 -29.12 5.25
C LYS A 336 11.50 -28.24 5.83
N ARG A 337 11.47 -26.94 5.55
CA ARG A 337 12.50 -25.99 6.01
C ARG A 337 11.84 -24.77 6.68
N PRO A 338 11.18 -24.97 7.81
CA PRO A 338 10.46 -23.86 8.46
C PRO A 338 11.36 -22.68 8.82
N ARG A 339 12.64 -22.92 9.05
CA ARG A 339 13.63 -21.86 9.28
C ARG A 339 13.74 -20.90 8.10
N ASP A 340 13.51 -21.36 6.85
CA ASP A 340 13.55 -20.47 5.68
C ASP A 340 12.37 -19.48 5.72
N VAL A 341 11.20 -19.93 6.17
CA VAL A 341 10.04 -19.05 6.34
C VAL A 341 10.29 -18.03 7.45
N TRP A 342 10.84 -18.49 8.58
CA TRP A 342 11.19 -17.62 9.69
C TRP A 342 12.24 -16.56 9.28
N ARG A 343 13.31 -16.97 8.59
CA ARG A 343 14.33 -16.03 8.07
C ARG A 343 13.70 -15.00 7.13
N ALA A 344 12.87 -15.46 6.21
CA ALA A 344 12.19 -14.54 5.28
C ALA A 344 11.28 -13.55 6.04
N SER A 345 10.65 -13.98 7.13
CA SER A 345 9.85 -13.06 7.96
C SER A 345 10.74 -12.00 8.64
N GLU A 346 11.91 -12.40 9.16
CA GLU A 346 12.87 -11.46 9.75
C GLU A 346 13.44 -10.50 8.69
N ASP A 347 13.73 -11.00 7.50
CA ASP A 347 14.22 -10.17 6.40
C ASP A 347 13.13 -9.19 5.91
N ALA A 348 11.87 -9.62 5.86
CA ALA A 348 10.76 -8.70 5.59
C ALA A 348 10.69 -7.60 6.66
N ARG A 349 10.85 -7.94 7.93
CA ARG A 349 10.80 -6.99 9.05
C ARG A 349 11.89 -5.93 8.97
N LYS A 350 13.11 -6.30 8.57
CA LYS A 350 14.25 -5.36 8.40
C LYS A 350 13.96 -4.26 7.36
N ILE A 351 13.17 -4.58 6.35
CA ILE A 351 12.80 -3.66 5.27
C ILE A 351 11.64 -2.75 5.69
N GLY A 352 10.86 -3.20 6.67
CA GLY A 352 9.65 -2.53 7.12
C GLY A 352 9.89 -1.10 7.60
N LYS A 353 8.91 -0.24 7.36
CA LYS A 353 8.92 1.16 7.84
C LYS A 353 7.79 1.35 8.87
N PRO A 354 7.97 0.85 10.10
CA PRO A 354 6.89 0.88 11.10
C PRO A 354 6.50 2.29 11.55
N TYR A 355 7.38 3.27 11.33
CA TYR A 355 7.11 4.67 11.68
C TYR A 355 6.48 5.49 10.54
N ALA A 356 6.21 4.87 9.38
CA ALA A 356 5.69 5.57 8.18
C ALA A 356 4.50 6.48 8.48
N THR A 357 3.54 6.02 9.27
CA THR A 357 2.36 6.81 9.65
C THR A 357 2.75 8.04 10.50
N LYS A 358 3.69 7.86 11.44
CA LYS A 358 4.17 8.97 12.30
C LYS A 358 4.99 9.98 11.49
N ASP A 359 5.88 9.50 10.62
CA ASP A 359 6.74 10.33 9.78
C ASP A 359 5.91 11.18 8.81
N LEU A 360 4.87 10.57 8.20
CA LEU A 360 3.95 11.31 7.35
C LEU A 360 3.13 12.33 8.16
N ALA A 361 2.68 11.97 9.35
CA ALA A 361 1.98 12.91 10.23
C ALA A 361 2.88 14.10 10.62
N ASP A 362 4.15 13.86 10.91
CA ASP A 362 5.13 14.91 11.21
C ASP A 362 5.32 15.85 10.01
N LEU A 363 5.41 15.31 8.80
CA LEU A 363 5.50 16.11 7.58
C LEU A 363 4.25 17.00 7.41
N VAL A 364 3.07 16.41 7.61
CA VAL A 364 1.78 17.14 7.49
C VAL A 364 1.68 18.26 8.55
N GLU A 365 2.09 17.98 9.78
CA GLU A 365 2.12 19.01 10.85
C GLU A 365 3.06 20.17 10.49
N ARG A 366 4.26 19.88 9.98
CA ARG A 366 5.20 20.92 9.51
C ARG A 366 4.57 21.80 8.42
N LEU A 367 3.94 21.19 7.43
CA LEU A 367 3.27 21.94 6.35
C LEU A 367 2.14 22.82 6.88
N ALA A 368 1.35 22.30 7.84
CA ALA A 368 0.23 23.04 8.42
C ALA A 368 0.69 24.25 9.27
N LEU A 369 1.92 24.22 9.79
CA LEU A 369 2.50 25.29 10.61
C LEU A 369 3.18 26.39 9.79
N VAL A 370 3.84 26.03 8.69
CA VAL A 370 4.71 26.93 7.91
C VAL A 370 3.98 28.13 7.33
N LYS A 371 2.74 27.99 6.89
CA LYS A 371 1.97 29.12 6.33
C LYS A 371 1.16 29.92 7.37
N GLY A 372 1.22 29.52 8.65
CA GLY A 372 0.73 30.40 9.74
C GLY A 372 1.68 31.57 10.04
N ASP A 373 2.92 31.48 9.55
CA ASP A 373 3.99 32.44 9.85
C ASP A 373 4.69 32.89 8.55
N SER A 374 3.90 33.39 7.60
CA SER A 374 4.33 33.63 6.20
C SER A 374 5.24 34.84 6.00
N ARG A 375 6.16 35.14 6.95
CA ARG A 375 7.16 36.22 6.78
C ARG A 375 8.63 35.82 7.01
N SER A 376 8.97 34.56 7.31
CA SER A 376 10.35 34.27 7.74
C SER A 376 10.98 32.97 7.24
N ILE A 377 10.67 32.48 6.05
CA ILE A 377 11.52 31.43 5.45
C ILE A 377 11.77 31.74 3.96
N ARG A 378 12.66 32.70 3.73
CA ARG A 378 13.41 32.73 2.46
C ARG A 378 14.79 32.16 2.75
N THR A 379 15.08 31.02 2.10
CA THR A 379 16.41 30.51 1.77
C THR A 379 17.41 30.23 2.89
N GLU A 380 17.46 29.01 3.37
CA GLU A 380 18.74 28.38 3.63
C GLU A 380 19.01 27.37 2.51
N LYS A 381 19.95 27.67 1.65
CA LYS A 381 20.52 26.71 0.71
C LYS A 381 21.23 25.62 1.53
N PRO A 382 21.11 24.34 1.17
CA PRO A 382 21.91 23.32 1.83
C PRO A 382 23.40 23.58 1.55
N ALA A 383 24.20 23.55 2.60
CA ALA A 383 25.64 23.68 2.51
C ALA A 383 26.21 22.58 1.62
N ASN A 384 27.04 23.01 0.68
CA ASN A 384 27.76 22.18 -0.26
C ASN A 384 28.83 21.35 0.49
N THR A 385 28.56 20.12 0.83
CA THR A 385 29.62 19.19 1.23
C THR A 385 30.22 18.55 -0.01
N LYS A 386 31.36 19.07 -0.43
CA LYS A 386 32.28 18.40 -1.33
C LYS A 386 32.99 17.28 -0.59
N SER A 387 33.00 16.08 -1.10
CA SER A 387 34.09 15.10 -1.01
C SER A 387 33.77 13.99 -2.00
N GLU A 388 34.41 13.99 -3.12
CA GLU A 388 35.59 13.20 -3.50
C GLU A 388 35.34 11.71 -3.59
N GLU A 389 35.41 11.29 -4.81
CA GLU A 389 36.25 10.30 -5.51
C GLU A 389 35.70 8.87 -5.64
N ASP A 390 35.62 8.57 -6.93
CA ASP A 390 35.91 7.29 -7.63
C ASP A 390 35.75 5.98 -6.86
N ILE A 391 34.76 5.21 -7.25
CA ILE A 391 34.93 3.76 -7.41
C ILE A 391 34.22 3.30 -8.67
N ASN A 392 35.00 2.67 -9.45
CA ASN A 392 34.92 2.08 -10.74
C ASN A 392 33.67 1.26 -11.08
N ASP A 393 33.31 1.42 -12.29
CA ASP A 393 32.49 0.64 -13.17
C ASP A 393 32.65 -0.89 -12.97
N SER A 394 31.59 -1.55 -12.59
CA SER A 394 31.48 -2.99 -12.79
C SER A 394 30.05 -3.36 -13.15
N ALA A 395 29.96 -3.97 -14.30
CA ALA A 395 28.81 -4.45 -15.02
C ALA A 395 27.51 -4.67 -14.22
N ALA A 396 26.46 -4.00 -14.66
CA ALA A 396 25.10 -4.26 -14.24
C ALA A 396 24.66 -5.65 -14.70
N GLU A 397 24.79 -6.63 -13.83
CA GLU A 397 24.08 -7.89 -14.01
C GLU A 397 22.57 -7.66 -13.83
N LYS A 398 21.82 -7.98 -14.86
CA LYS A 398 20.37 -8.00 -14.79
C LYS A 398 19.95 -8.97 -13.68
N PRO A 399 19.05 -8.58 -12.77
CA PRO A 399 18.59 -9.50 -11.74
C PRO A 399 17.93 -10.70 -12.40
N THR A 400 18.48 -11.85 -12.15
CA THR A 400 17.95 -13.13 -12.63
C THR A 400 16.60 -13.35 -11.96
N ILE A 401 15.55 -13.22 -12.75
CA ILE A 401 14.22 -13.69 -12.37
C ILE A 401 14.39 -15.18 -12.09
N LEU A 402 14.15 -15.58 -10.85
CA LEU A 402 14.32 -16.91 -10.31
C LEU A 402 14.40 -18.06 -11.34
N ARG A 403 15.58 -18.30 -11.89
CA ARG A 403 15.99 -19.63 -12.31
C ARG A 403 16.75 -20.22 -11.11
N GLY A 404 16.11 -21.05 -10.38
CA GLY A 404 16.79 -21.66 -9.26
C GLY A 404 15.89 -22.29 -8.22
N ILE A 405 14.87 -23.03 -8.67
CA ILE A 405 14.35 -24.12 -7.88
C ILE A 405 15.08 -25.37 -8.36
N LYS A 406 16.30 -25.56 -7.92
CA LYS A 406 16.95 -26.86 -7.86
C LYS A 406 17.03 -27.31 -6.42
#